data_2544f0141661065bbfef65698511b375
#
_entry.id   2544f0141661065bbfef65698511b375
#
_cell.length_a   1.000
_cell.length_b   1.000
_cell.length_c   1.000
_cell.angle_alpha   90.00
_cell.angle_beta   90.00
_cell.angle_gamma   90.00
#
_symmetry.space_group_name_H-M   'P 1'
#
loop_
_entity.id
_entity.type
_entity.pdbx_description
1 polymer ?
#
loop_
_entity_poly.entity_id
_entity_poly.type
_entity_poly.pdbx_seq_one_letter_code
_entity_poly.pdbx_strand_id
1 'polypeptide(L)'
;MNMAGIPFGTTDWSTVTRTEHKGETGVAHWRTRDFAGIRVRMVEYSAGYLADHWCEKGHILLCLEGELETELADGRTFTLKPGMSYQVADGAEPHRSRTVVATKLFIVD
;
A
#
# COMPACT_ATOMS: atom_id res chain seq x y z
N MET A 1 10.16 -12.45 -4.37
CA MET A 1 10.25 -12.21 -2.91
C MET A 1 10.98 -13.38 -2.27
N ASN A 2 12.04 -13.11 -1.54
CA ASN A 2 12.85 -14.15 -0.90
C ASN A 2 12.72 -14.00 0.62
N MET A 3 12.22 -15.04 1.29
CA MET A 3 11.99 -15.05 2.74
C MET A 3 13.19 -15.59 3.53
N ALA A 4 14.26 -16.00 2.86
CA ALA A 4 15.46 -16.48 3.53
C ALA A 4 16.14 -15.37 4.34
N GLY A 5 16.68 -15.70 5.51
CA GLY A 5 17.39 -14.75 6.36
C GLY A 5 16.52 -13.87 7.24
N ILE A 6 15.21 -14.06 7.25
CA ILE A 6 14.32 -13.34 8.14
C ILE A 6 14.21 -14.09 9.46
N PRO A 7 14.70 -13.53 10.60
CA PRO A 7 14.53 -14.18 11.90
C PRO A 7 13.08 -14.10 12.35
N PHE A 8 12.64 -15.09 13.13
CA PHE A 8 11.33 -15.02 13.75
C PHE A 8 11.22 -13.77 14.64
N GLY A 9 10.07 -13.12 14.58
CA GLY A 9 9.77 -11.96 15.42
C GLY A 9 8.31 -11.56 15.29
N THR A 10 7.90 -10.59 16.10
CA THR A 10 6.57 -10.01 16.05
C THR A 10 6.69 -8.50 15.88
N THR A 11 5.66 -7.89 15.32
CA THR A 11 5.59 -6.44 15.17
C THR A 11 4.28 -5.93 15.76
N ASP A 12 4.39 -5.06 16.76
CA ASP A 12 3.27 -4.22 17.18
C ASP A 12 3.31 -2.93 16.37
N TRP A 13 2.47 -2.85 15.36
CA TRP A 13 2.47 -1.72 14.43
C TRP A 13 2.19 -0.38 15.11
N SER A 14 1.50 -0.37 16.25
CA SER A 14 1.27 0.87 17.00
C SER A 14 2.56 1.50 17.53
N THR A 15 3.64 0.72 17.66
CA THR A 15 4.95 1.19 18.14
C THR A 15 5.90 1.60 17.02
N VAL A 16 5.55 1.31 15.77
CA VAL A 16 6.38 1.67 14.60
C VAL A 16 6.15 3.13 14.24
N THR A 17 7.24 3.88 14.04
CA THR A 17 7.17 5.30 13.69
C THR A 17 6.35 5.51 12.42
N ARG A 18 5.41 6.46 12.49
CA ARG A 18 4.56 6.83 11.37
C ARG A 18 5.20 7.99 10.60
N THR A 19 5.30 7.84 9.28
CA THR A 19 5.79 8.88 8.38
C THR A 19 4.66 9.41 7.51
N GLU A 20 4.71 10.71 7.18
CA GLU A 20 3.70 11.36 6.35
C GLU A 20 4.18 11.48 4.91
N HIS A 21 3.30 11.16 3.96
CA HIS A 21 3.56 11.25 2.54
C HIS A 21 2.37 11.93 1.86
N LYS A 22 2.58 13.13 1.33
CA LYS A 22 1.50 13.85 0.65
C LYS A 22 1.22 13.24 -0.71
N GLY A 23 -0.07 13.08 -1.04
CA GLY A 23 -0.50 12.79 -2.39
C GLY A 23 -0.61 14.06 -3.21
N GLU A 24 -1.08 13.92 -4.45
CA GLU A 24 -1.51 15.07 -5.24
C GLU A 24 -2.65 15.78 -4.54
N THR A 25 -3.57 15.00 -3.97
CA THR A 25 -4.55 15.43 -2.97
C THR A 25 -4.49 14.46 -1.79
N GLY A 26 -4.84 14.95 -0.59
CA GLY A 26 -4.84 14.13 0.59
C GLY A 26 -3.44 13.72 1.05
N VAL A 27 -3.39 12.82 2.02
CA VAL A 27 -2.15 12.41 2.67
C VAL A 27 -2.17 10.91 2.98
N ALA A 28 -1.00 10.27 2.87
CA ALA A 28 -0.76 8.91 3.33
C ALA A 28 0.12 8.93 4.57
N HIS A 29 -0.14 8.02 5.50
CA HIS A 29 0.73 7.77 6.64
C HIS A 29 1.21 6.32 6.58
N TRP A 30 2.52 6.12 6.69
CA TRP A 30 3.13 4.79 6.62
C TRP A 30 3.79 4.42 7.94
N ARG A 31 3.64 3.16 8.31
CA ARG A 31 4.46 2.50 9.31
C ARG A 31 5.18 1.38 8.59
N THR A 32 6.50 1.42 8.54
CA THR A 32 7.30 0.59 7.65
C THR A 32 8.31 -0.23 8.43
N ARG A 33 8.43 -1.51 8.08
CA ARG A 33 9.53 -2.38 8.49
C ARG A 33 10.14 -3.06 7.27
N ASP A 34 11.45 -3.23 7.31
CA ASP A 34 12.18 -3.96 6.28
C ASP A 34 12.73 -5.26 6.88
N PHE A 35 12.48 -6.37 6.20
CA PHE A 35 12.95 -7.68 6.60
C PHE A 35 13.76 -8.28 5.45
N ALA A 36 15.08 -8.13 5.51
CA ALA A 36 16.00 -8.67 4.50
C ALA A 36 15.61 -8.24 3.07
N GLY A 37 15.28 -6.95 2.90
CA GLY A 37 14.88 -6.37 1.62
C GLY A 37 13.41 -6.48 1.29
N ILE A 38 12.62 -7.16 2.11
CA ILE A 38 11.17 -7.19 1.97
C ILE A 38 10.59 -6.06 2.80
N ARG A 39 9.91 -5.12 2.14
CA ARG A 39 9.28 -3.99 2.81
C ARG A 39 7.85 -4.35 3.18
N VAL A 40 7.50 -4.18 4.45
CA VAL A 40 6.16 -4.43 4.97
C VAL A 40 5.63 -3.13 5.54
N ARG A 41 4.43 -2.72 5.14
CA ARG A 41 3.86 -1.45 5.56
C ARG A 41 2.42 -1.58 6.00
N MET A 42 2.09 -0.85 7.08
CA MET A 42 0.72 -0.48 7.40
C MET A 42 0.53 0.95 6.88
N VAL A 43 -0.43 1.14 5.99
CA VAL A 43 -0.65 2.42 5.30
C VAL A 43 -2.06 2.91 5.57
N GLU A 44 -2.17 4.20 5.91
CA GLU A 44 -3.45 4.88 6.07
C GLU A 44 -3.53 6.00 5.03
N TYR A 45 -4.57 5.99 4.22
CA TYR A 45 -4.88 7.09 3.31
C TYR A 45 -6.02 7.93 3.89
N SER A 46 -5.88 9.25 3.83
CA SER A 46 -6.99 10.15 4.15
C SER A 46 -8.14 9.98 3.16
N ALA A 47 -9.32 10.46 3.52
CA ALA A 47 -10.39 10.65 2.53
C ALA A 47 -9.91 11.59 1.43
N GLY A 48 -10.24 11.29 0.18
CA GLY A 48 -9.85 12.14 -0.96
C GLY A 48 -8.36 12.07 -1.31
N TYR A 49 -7.68 11.00 -0.96
CA TYR A 49 -6.29 10.78 -1.34
C TYR A 49 -6.18 10.44 -2.83
N LEU A 50 -5.20 11.01 -3.50
CA LEU A 50 -4.77 10.63 -4.85
C LEU A 50 -3.25 10.58 -4.85
N ALA A 51 -2.66 9.45 -5.22
CA ALA A 51 -1.21 9.31 -5.31
C ALA A 51 -0.63 10.32 -6.31
N ASP A 52 0.53 10.88 -5.97
CA ASP A 52 1.19 11.91 -6.76
C ASP A 52 1.99 11.37 -7.95
N HIS A 53 2.08 10.06 -8.10
CA HIS A 53 2.81 9.42 -9.19
C HIS A 53 2.24 8.03 -9.49
N TRP A 54 2.58 7.52 -10.66
CA TRP A 54 2.31 6.15 -11.03
C TRP A 54 3.38 5.23 -10.44
N CYS A 55 2.95 4.21 -9.71
CA CYS A 55 3.85 3.24 -9.11
C CYS A 55 4.14 2.11 -10.09
N GLU A 56 5.40 1.76 -10.24
CA GLU A 56 5.83 0.64 -11.08
C GLU A 56 6.37 -0.53 -10.26
N LYS A 57 6.42 -0.38 -8.94
CA LYS A 57 6.90 -1.43 -8.06
C LYS A 57 5.83 -2.49 -7.84
N GLY A 58 6.25 -3.75 -7.93
CA GLY A 58 5.39 -4.88 -7.60
C GLY A 58 5.14 -4.99 -6.10
N HIS A 59 3.93 -5.43 -5.74
CA HIS A 59 3.59 -5.68 -4.35
C HIS A 59 2.32 -6.52 -4.22
N ILE A 60 2.10 -6.96 -2.99
CA ILE A 60 0.85 -7.58 -2.55
C ILE A 60 0.21 -6.58 -1.59
N LEU A 61 -1.05 -6.22 -1.83
CA LEU A 61 -1.75 -5.22 -1.06
C LEU A 61 -3.11 -5.77 -0.61
N LEU A 62 -3.40 -5.63 0.69
CA LEU A 62 -4.66 -6.03 1.29
C LEU A 62 -5.37 -4.79 1.85
N CYS A 63 -6.63 -4.60 1.47
CA CYS A 63 -7.49 -3.57 2.07
C CYS A 63 -8.02 -4.06 3.42
N LEU A 64 -7.75 -3.31 4.47
CA LEU A 64 -8.18 -3.63 5.84
C LEU A 64 -9.45 -2.88 6.24
N GLU A 65 -9.53 -1.59 5.91
CA GLU A 65 -10.67 -0.72 6.22
C GLU A 65 -10.87 0.27 5.09
N GLY A 66 -12.09 0.75 4.92
CA GLY A 66 -12.44 1.74 3.92
C GLY A 66 -12.64 1.12 2.55
N GLU A 67 -12.15 1.79 1.51
CA GLU A 67 -12.29 1.36 0.13
C GLU A 67 -11.19 1.97 -0.71
N LEU A 68 -10.43 1.13 -1.39
CA LEU A 68 -9.34 1.57 -2.26
C LEU A 68 -9.75 1.44 -3.72
N GLU A 69 -9.60 2.51 -4.49
CA GLU A 69 -9.66 2.43 -5.94
C GLU A 69 -8.25 2.43 -6.50
N THR A 70 -7.93 1.43 -7.31
CA THR A 70 -6.66 1.30 -8.01
C THR A 70 -6.90 1.50 -9.50
N GLU A 71 -6.20 2.47 -10.09
CA GLU A 71 -6.23 2.75 -11.52
C GLU A 71 -4.95 2.25 -12.15
N LEU A 72 -5.07 1.50 -13.24
CA LEU A 72 -3.93 1.10 -14.07
C LEU A 72 -3.71 2.13 -15.18
N ALA A 73 -2.48 2.24 -15.65
CA ALA A 73 -2.12 3.23 -16.68
C ALA A 73 -2.90 3.03 -18.00
N ASP A 74 -3.40 1.82 -18.27
CA ASP A 74 -4.22 1.53 -19.45
C ASP A 74 -5.69 1.92 -19.30
N GLY A 75 -6.08 2.50 -18.14
CA GLY A 75 -7.42 2.98 -17.87
C GLY A 75 -8.34 2.03 -17.10
N ARG A 76 -7.92 0.78 -16.88
CA ARG A 76 -8.71 -0.13 -16.05
C ARG A 76 -8.69 0.32 -14.60
N THR A 77 -9.82 0.20 -13.90
CA THR A 77 -9.95 0.53 -12.49
C THR A 77 -10.51 -0.65 -11.71
N PHE A 78 -10.04 -0.80 -10.48
CA PHE A 78 -10.45 -1.87 -9.57
C PHE A 78 -10.73 -1.27 -8.20
N THR A 79 -11.82 -1.72 -7.58
CA THR A 79 -12.19 -1.28 -6.24
C THR A 79 -11.99 -2.42 -5.25
N LEU A 80 -11.19 -2.15 -4.20
CA LEU A 80 -11.00 -3.09 -3.10
C LEU A 80 -11.80 -2.64 -1.89
N LYS A 81 -12.65 -3.53 -1.42
CA LYS A 81 -13.35 -3.42 -0.13
C LYS A 81 -12.55 -4.17 0.94
N PRO A 82 -12.84 -3.97 2.24
CA PRO A 82 -12.15 -4.70 3.30
C PRO A 82 -12.16 -6.21 3.06
N GLY A 83 -10.99 -6.83 3.18
CA GLY A 83 -10.79 -8.25 2.91
C GLY A 83 -10.41 -8.59 1.48
N MET A 84 -10.40 -7.62 0.58
CA MET A 84 -9.95 -7.82 -0.81
C MET A 84 -8.50 -7.39 -0.98
N SER A 85 -7.81 -8.07 -1.88
CA SER A 85 -6.39 -7.81 -2.16
C SER A 85 -6.12 -7.79 -3.65
N TYR A 86 -4.98 -7.18 -4.04
CA TYR A 86 -4.42 -7.36 -5.37
C TYR A 86 -2.93 -7.67 -5.29
N GLN A 87 -2.40 -8.20 -6.37
CA GLN A 87 -0.97 -8.40 -6.57
C GLN A 87 -0.57 -7.84 -7.93
N VAL A 88 0.65 -7.32 -8.02
CA VAL A 88 1.21 -6.81 -9.27
C VAL A 88 2.70 -7.05 -9.27
N ALA A 89 3.25 -7.45 -10.43
CA ALA A 89 4.68 -7.68 -10.61
C ALA A 89 5.43 -6.37 -10.81
N ASP A 90 6.73 -6.37 -10.52
CA ASP A 90 7.60 -5.23 -10.80
C ASP A 90 7.57 -4.89 -12.30
N GLY A 91 7.36 -3.61 -12.61
CA GLY A 91 7.40 -3.07 -13.97
C GLY A 91 6.30 -3.54 -14.92
N ALA A 92 5.37 -4.36 -14.44
CA ALA A 92 4.37 -4.96 -15.32
C ALA A 92 3.21 -4.02 -15.63
N GLU A 93 2.65 -3.38 -14.60
CA GLU A 93 1.46 -2.56 -14.73
C GLU A 93 1.57 -1.31 -13.84
N PRO A 94 1.93 -0.16 -14.39
CA PRO A 94 1.92 1.09 -13.62
C PRO A 94 0.52 1.33 -13.07
N HIS A 95 0.46 1.68 -11.79
CA HIS A 95 -0.79 1.80 -11.06
C HIS A 95 -0.76 2.97 -10.08
N ARG A 96 -1.93 3.44 -9.70
CA ARG A 96 -2.11 4.60 -8.82
C ARG A 96 -3.31 4.38 -7.91
N SER A 97 -3.14 4.75 -6.63
CA SER A 97 -4.18 4.63 -5.60
C SER A 97 -4.99 5.90 -5.45
N ARG A 98 -6.28 5.74 -5.22
CA ARG A 98 -7.21 6.82 -4.94
C ARG A 98 -8.23 6.37 -3.89
N THR A 99 -8.65 7.29 -3.01
CA THR A 99 -9.69 7.01 -2.02
C THR A 99 -10.75 8.09 -2.04
N VAL A 100 -11.98 7.72 -1.69
CA VAL A 100 -13.05 8.65 -1.35
C VAL A 100 -13.18 8.76 0.17
N VAL A 101 -13.09 7.63 0.86
CA VAL A 101 -13.14 7.52 2.32
C VAL A 101 -11.77 7.20 2.89
N ALA A 102 -11.55 7.47 4.17
CA ALA A 102 -10.33 7.07 4.86
C ALA A 102 -10.15 5.54 4.75
N THR A 103 -8.94 5.10 4.41
CA THR A 103 -8.67 3.71 4.03
C THR A 103 -7.39 3.22 4.68
N LYS A 104 -7.41 1.98 5.17
CA LYS A 104 -6.22 1.31 5.74
C LYS A 104 -5.85 0.11 4.92
N LEU A 105 -4.55 -0.04 4.68
CA LEU A 105 -3.97 -1.08 3.83
C LEU A 105 -2.82 -1.77 4.53
N PHE A 106 -2.57 -3.01 4.12
CA PHE A 106 -1.35 -3.75 4.44
C PHE A 106 -0.65 -4.08 3.12
N ILE A 107 0.62 -3.67 2.98
CA ILE A 107 1.36 -3.79 1.73
C ILE A 107 2.69 -4.50 1.98
N VAL A 108 3.00 -5.47 1.12
CA VAL A 108 4.27 -6.21 1.14
C VAL A 108 4.93 -6.08 -0.22
N ASP A 109 6.18 -5.62 -0.23
CA ASP A 109 6.95 -5.54 -1.47
C ASP A 109 8.49 -5.68 -1.32
#